data_9802084e2d59c48503d06d7c3b2198b3
#
_entry.id   9802084e2d59c48503d06d7c3b2198b3
#
_cell.length_a   1.000
_cell.length_b   1.000
_cell.length_c   1.000
_cell.angle_alpha   90.00
_cell.angle_beta   90.00
_cell.angle_gamma   90.00
#
_symmetry.space_group_name_H-M   'P 1'
#
loop_
_entity.id
_entity.type
_entity.pdbx_description
1 polymer ?
#
loop_
_entity_poly.entity_id
_entity_poly.type
_entity_poly.pdbx_seq_one_letter_code
_entity_poly.pdbx_strand_id
1 'polypeptide(L)'
;MENSALLTCHCGAVEINLTLPNGIEHVQRCSCSMCSRKYAVFACVDLKNLEIIKGKNKLNEYTFHTHTSKHWFCSICGIHTHHHARNTPTQYVVNLACLEGIKVEKYADATWFDGREHPKDLSNKKLERTEILQN
;
A
#
# COMPACT_ATOMS: atom_id res chain seq x y z
N MET A 1 -1.67 -4.29 -23.28
CA MET A 1 -0.69 -4.94 -23.61
C MET A 1 0.20 -5.40 -22.46
N GLU A 2 1.35 -5.68 -22.75
CA GLU A 2 2.28 -6.28 -21.81
C GLU A 2 2.55 -5.45 -20.57
N ASN A 3 2.12 -4.20 -20.55
CA ASN A 3 2.34 -3.35 -19.39
C ASN A 3 1.20 -3.36 -18.40
N SER A 4 0.42 -4.42 -18.37
CA SER A 4 -0.64 -4.56 -17.40
C SER A 4 -0.32 -5.69 -16.43
N ALA A 5 -0.89 -5.62 -15.23
CA ALA A 5 -0.72 -6.64 -14.20
C ALA A 5 -2.03 -6.83 -13.47
N LEU A 6 -2.26 -8.04 -12.99
CA LEU A 6 -3.43 -8.36 -12.20
C LEU A 6 -3.03 -8.47 -10.73
N LEU A 7 -3.71 -7.71 -9.88
CA LEU A 7 -3.54 -7.79 -8.43
C LEU A 7 -4.75 -8.50 -7.85
N THR A 8 -4.50 -9.53 -7.03
CA THR A 8 -5.59 -10.28 -6.40
C THR A 8 -5.34 -10.42 -4.91
N CYS A 9 -6.42 -10.47 -4.12
CA CYS A 9 -6.32 -10.88 -2.73
C CYS A 9 -6.17 -12.40 -2.68
N HIS A 10 -5.93 -12.93 -1.49
CA HIS A 10 -5.69 -14.38 -1.35
C HIS A 10 -6.88 -15.22 -1.76
N CYS A 11 -8.08 -14.84 -1.34
CA CYS A 11 -9.28 -15.66 -1.65
C CYS A 11 -9.81 -15.44 -3.07
N GLY A 12 -9.29 -14.45 -3.79
CA GLY A 12 -9.72 -14.18 -5.15
C GLY A 12 -10.99 -13.34 -5.26
N ALA A 13 -11.58 -12.91 -4.15
CA ALA A 13 -12.79 -12.10 -4.19
C ALA A 13 -12.54 -10.71 -4.78
N VAL A 14 -11.32 -10.19 -4.66
CA VAL A 14 -10.95 -8.88 -5.17
C VAL A 14 -9.92 -9.03 -6.26
N GLU A 15 -10.20 -8.41 -7.41
CA GLU A 15 -9.27 -8.38 -8.54
C GLU A 15 -9.14 -6.95 -9.03
N ILE A 16 -7.92 -6.51 -9.20
CA ILE A 16 -7.60 -5.14 -9.62
C ILE A 16 -6.65 -5.21 -10.80
N ASN A 17 -7.01 -4.49 -11.86
CA ASN A 17 -6.13 -4.39 -13.02
C ASN A 17 -5.25 -3.15 -12.88
N LEU A 18 -3.96 -3.32 -13.05
CA LEU A 18 -2.99 -2.23 -13.01
C LEU A 18 -2.41 -2.03 -14.41
N THR A 19 -2.30 -0.77 -14.82
CA THR A 19 -1.54 -0.42 -16.01
C THR A 19 -0.20 0.12 -15.54
N LEU A 20 0.89 -0.49 -16.03
CA LEU A 20 2.25 -0.18 -15.58
C LEU A 20 3.08 0.25 -16.78
N PRO A 21 2.90 1.52 -17.26
CA PRO A 21 3.56 1.95 -18.50
C PRO A 21 5.08 1.81 -18.47
N ASN A 22 5.66 1.97 -17.29
CA ASN A 22 7.11 1.88 -17.12
C ASN A 22 7.49 0.71 -16.22
N GLY A 23 6.62 -0.30 -16.13
CA GLY A 23 6.84 -1.44 -15.25
C GLY A 23 6.58 -1.10 -13.80
N ILE A 24 7.11 -1.94 -12.91
CA ILE A 24 6.97 -1.75 -11.47
C ILE A 24 7.89 -0.62 -11.04
N GLU A 25 7.34 0.39 -10.37
CA GLU A 25 8.08 1.59 -9.99
C GLU A 25 7.94 1.90 -8.51
N HIS A 26 8.96 2.57 -7.97
CA HIS A 26 8.95 3.08 -6.60
C HIS A 26 8.74 1.99 -5.57
N VAL A 27 9.48 0.89 -5.73
CA VAL A 27 9.41 -0.24 -4.82
C VAL A 27 10.03 0.16 -3.50
N GLN A 28 9.25 0.04 -2.42
CA GLN A 28 9.75 0.39 -1.08
C GLN A 28 8.86 -0.20 0.00
N ARG A 29 9.39 -0.15 1.21
CA ARG A 29 8.65 -0.46 2.43
C ARG A 29 8.41 0.84 3.17
N CYS A 30 7.56 0.83 4.17
CA CYS A 30 7.28 2.02 4.98
C CYS A 30 7.32 1.65 6.46
N SER A 31 8.00 2.46 7.26
CA SER A 31 8.18 2.19 8.68
C SER A 31 7.09 2.80 9.56
N CYS A 32 6.04 3.40 8.98
CA CYS A 32 4.95 3.95 9.78
C CYS A 32 4.28 2.85 10.60
N SER A 33 3.50 3.26 11.60
CA SER A 33 2.88 2.30 12.52
C SER A 33 2.00 1.29 11.80
N MET A 34 1.33 1.71 10.75
CA MET A 34 0.45 0.81 9.99
C MET A 34 1.24 -0.10 9.06
N CYS A 35 2.10 0.49 8.23
CA CYS A 35 2.81 -0.30 7.22
C CYS A 35 3.88 -1.21 7.81
N SER A 36 4.46 -0.84 8.96
CA SER A 36 5.42 -1.73 9.62
C SER A 36 4.74 -3.01 10.09
N ARG A 37 3.48 -2.92 10.50
CA ARG A 37 2.74 -4.12 10.91
C ARG A 37 2.38 -5.01 9.73
N LYS A 38 2.13 -4.44 8.57
CA LYS A 38 1.93 -5.22 7.34
C LYS A 38 3.22 -5.88 6.89
N TYR A 39 4.34 -5.22 7.13
CA TYR A 39 5.67 -5.67 6.71
C TYR A 39 5.72 -6.00 5.23
N ALA A 40 4.98 -5.27 4.43
CA ALA A 40 4.81 -5.53 3.00
C ALA A 40 5.76 -4.70 2.16
N VAL A 41 5.98 -5.15 0.95
CA VAL A 41 6.70 -4.41 -0.08
C VAL A 41 5.66 -3.77 -0.98
N PHE A 42 5.83 -2.50 -1.30
CA PHE A 42 4.87 -1.73 -2.06
C PHE A 42 5.47 -1.18 -3.35
N ALA A 43 4.62 -0.90 -4.30
CA ALA A 43 4.96 -0.15 -5.51
C ALA A 43 3.89 0.91 -5.71
N CYS A 44 4.18 1.91 -6.56
CA CYS A 44 3.25 3.00 -6.80
C CYS A 44 2.68 2.92 -8.21
N VAL A 45 1.40 3.27 -8.35
CA VAL A 45 0.77 3.39 -9.67
C VAL A 45 -0.07 4.67 -9.68
N ASP A 46 -0.13 5.34 -10.83
CA ASP A 46 -0.96 6.53 -10.96
C ASP A 46 -2.42 6.18 -10.73
N LEU A 47 -3.19 7.15 -10.22
CA LEU A 47 -4.59 6.93 -9.90
C LEU A 47 -5.38 6.38 -11.10
N LYS A 48 -5.10 6.87 -12.29
CA LYS A 48 -5.80 6.46 -13.50
C LYS A 48 -5.45 5.04 -13.94
N ASN A 49 -4.39 4.48 -13.40
CA ASN A 49 -3.85 3.18 -13.82
C ASN A 49 -4.26 2.03 -12.91
N LEU A 50 -5.21 2.25 -12.03
CA LEU A 50 -5.73 1.20 -11.15
C LEU A 50 -7.24 1.10 -11.34
N GLU A 51 -7.71 -0.09 -11.71
CA GLU A 51 -9.13 -0.33 -11.90
C GLU A 51 -9.55 -1.59 -11.16
N ILE A 52 -10.52 -1.45 -10.25
CA ILE A 52 -11.07 -2.60 -9.53
C ILE A 52 -12.06 -3.28 -10.47
N ILE A 53 -11.70 -4.49 -10.92
CA ILE A 53 -12.53 -5.21 -11.90
C ILE A 53 -13.46 -6.23 -11.24
N LYS A 54 -13.21 -6.57 -9.96
CA LYS A 54 -14.05 -7.51 -9.23
C LYS A 54 -13.93 -7.26 -7.75
N GLY A 55 -15.05 -7.33 -7.03
CA GLY A 55 -15.04 -7.33 -5.59
C GLY A 55 -14.90 -5.99 -4.91
N LYS A 56 -15.26 -4.91 -5.59
CA LYS A 56 -15.20 -3.59 -4.95
C LYS A 56 -15.99 -3.56 -3.64
N ASN A 57 -17.13 -4.24 -3.60
CA ASN A 57 -17.98 -4.30 -2.42
C ASN A 57 -17.43 -5.24 -1.34
N LYS A 58 -16.34 -5.94 -1.61
CA LYS A 58 -15.67 -6.79 -0.62
C LYS A 58 -14.52 -6.09 0.04
N LEU A 59 -14.14 -4.91 -0.44
CA LEU A 59 -13.05 -4.15 0.16
C LEU A 59 -13.56 -3.37 1.36
N ASN A 60 -12.84 -3.47 2.47
CA ASN A 60 -13.03 -2.61 3.63
C ASN A 60 -12.00 -1.50 3.60
N GLU A 61 -12.36 -0.35 4.13
CA GLU A 61 -11.47 0.80 4.19
C GLU A 61 -11.12 1.09 5.66
N TYR A 62 -9.84 1.26 5.92
CA TYR A 62 -9.36 1.63 7.24
C TYR A 62 -8.63 2.98 7.16
N THR A 63 -8.99 3.89 8.05
CA THR A 63 -8.32 5.18 8.18
C THR A 63 -7.98 5.41 9.64
N PHE A 64 -6.98 6.25 9.88
CA PHE A 64 -6.56 6.56 11.24
C PHE A 64 -5.85 7.92 11.28
N HIS A 65 -5.57 8.41 12.47
CA HIS A 65 -4.87 9.66 12.71
C HIS A 65 -5.60 10.83 12.04
N THR A 66 -5.09 11.38 10.94
CA THR A 66 -5.76 12.49 10.24
C THR A 66 -6.88 12.00 9.31
N HIS A 67 -7.01 10.68 9.14
CA HIS A 67 -7.98 10.07 8.22
C HIS A 67 -7.80 10.50 6.77
N THR A 68 -6.58 10.95 6.41
CA THR A 68 -6.25 11.32 5.05
C THR A 68 -5.85 10.12 4.22
N SER A 69 -5.02 9.25 4.80
CA SER A 69 -4.61 8.02 4.14
C SER A 69 -5.71 6.98 4.26
N LYS A 70 -5.98 6.27 3.17
CA LYS A 70 -7.00 5.23 3.13
C LYS A 70 -6.36 3.91 2.77
N HIS A 71 -6.63 2.89 3.58
CA HIS A 71 -6.06 1.55 3.41
C HIS A 71 -7.18 0.58 3.13
N TRP A 72 -7.06 -0.21 2.06
CA TRP A 72 -8.10 -1.15 1.66
C TRP A 72 -7.61 -2.58 1.78
N PHE A 73 -8.49 -3.44 2.24
CA PHE A 73 -8.20 -4.86 2.39
C PHE A 73 -9.47 -5.67 2.10
N CYS A 74 -9.26 -6.92 1.69
CA CYS A 74 -10.39 -7.81 1.43
C CYS A 74 -11.08 -8.18 2.74
N SER A 75 -12.40 -8.00 2.79
CA SER A 75 -13.16 -8.30 4.01
C SER A 75 -13.27 -9.80 4.26
N ILE A 76 -12.99 -10.62 3.27
CA ILE A 76 -13.12 -12.09 3.40
C ILE A 76 -11.80 -12.70 3.87
N CYS A 77 -10.69 -12.39 3.19
CA CYS A 77 -9.40 -13.01 3.56
C CYS A 77 -8.48 -12.08 4.35
N GLY A 78 -8.82 -10.80 4.48
CA GLY A 78 -8.04 -9.85 5.27
C GLY A 78 -6.80 -9.30 4.59
N ILE A 79 -6.51 -9.70 3.37
CA ILE A 79 -5.27 -9.28 2.71
C ILE A 79 -5.39 -7.83 2.25
N HIS A 80 -4.40 -7.02 2.63
CA HIS A 80 -4.27 -5.65 2.17
C HIS A 80 -3.93 -5.63 0.68
N THR A 81 -4.72 -4.90 -0.10
CA THR A 81 -4.50 -4.81 -1.53
C THR A 81 -3.77 -3.54 -1.92
N HIS A 82 -4.22 -2.40 -1.43
CA HIS A 82 -3.63 -1.12 -1.80
C HIS A 82 -4.03 -0.05 -0.80
N HIS A 83 -3.38 1.09 -0.89
CA HIS A 83 -3.78 2.26 -0.10
C HIS A 83 -3.46 3.53 -0.87
N HIS A 84 -4.02 4.63 -0.38
CA HIS A 84 -3.79 5.95 -0.93
C HIS A 84 -3.19 6.80 0.19
N ALA A 85 -1.87 6.98 0.14
CA ALA A 85 -1.15 7.67 1.20
C ALA A 85 -1.20 9.17 1.01
N ARG A 86 -1.15 9.91 2.12
CA ARG A 86 -1.20 11.38 2.04
C ARG A 86 0.09 11.99 1.49
N ASN A 87 1.20 11.26 1.51
CA ASN A 87 2.45 11.76 0.92
C ASN A 87 2.56 11.45 -0.57
N THR A 88 1.64 10.68 -1.14
CA THR A 88 1.60 10.38 -2.57
C THR A 88 0.19 10.58 -3.11
N PRO A 89 -0.32 11.83 -3.09
CA PRO A 89 -1.74 12.06 -3.43
C PRO A 89 -2.11 11.75 -4.87
N THR A 90 -1.15 11.68 -5.77
CA THR A 90 -1.42 11.41 -7.19
C THR A 90 -1.27 9.93 -7.55
N GLN A 91 -0.96 9.08 -6.57
CA GLN A 91 -0.72 7.67 -6.85
C GLN A 91 -1.34 6.80 -5.77
N TYR A 92 -1.71 5.58 -6.16
CA TYR A 92 -2.00 4.51 -5.21
C TYR A 92 -0.70 3.79 -4.88
N VAL A 93 -0.65 3.22 -3.68
CA VAL A 93 0.43 2.35 -3.23
C VAL A 93 -0.14 0.94 -3.19
N VAL A 94 0.44 0.03 -3.94
CA VAL A 94 -0.11 -1.32 -4.08
C VAL A 94 0.78 -2.35 -3.40
N ASN A 95 0.15 -3.38 -2.86
CA ASN A 95 0.86 -4.50 -2.22
C ASN A 95 1.47 -5.37 -3.31
N LEU A 96 2.79 -5.28 -3.45
CA LEU A 96 3.49 -5.94 -4.54
C LEU A 96 3.32 -7.46 -4.52
N ALA A 97 3.19 -8.04 -3.32
CA ALA A 97 3.01 -9.48 -3.18
C ALA A 97 1.70 -9.99 -3.76
N CYS A 98 0.73 -9.09 -3.98
CA CYS A 98 -0.56 -9.47 -4.55
C CYS A 98 -0.56 -9.50 -6.07
N LEU A 99 0.51 -9.10 -6.72
CA LEU A 99 0.57 -9.14 -8.18
C LEU A 99 0.78 -10.57 -8.65
N GLU A 100 -0.06 -11.00 -9.60
CA GLU A 100 0.06 -12.33 -10.18
C GLU A 100 1.39 -12.47 -10.90
N GLY A 101 2.08 -13.58 -10.67
CA GLY A 101 3.35 -13.86 -11.32
C GLY A 101 4.56 -13.22 -10.68
N ILE A 102 4.37 -12.39 -9.64
CA ILE A 102 5.48 -11.76 -8.96
C ILE A 102 6.15 -12.76 -8.01
N LYS A 103 7.46 -12.65 -7.89
CA LYS A 103 8.19 -13.34 -6.84
C LYS A 103 8.64 -12.28 -5.86
N VAL A 104 7.84 -12.06 -4.84
CA VAL A 104 8.04 -10.94 -3.92
C VAL A 104 9.36 -11.04 -3.17
N GLU A 105 9.86 -12.25 -2.98
CA GLU A 105 11.14 -12.45 -2.30
C GLU A 105 12.31 -11.81 -3.05
N LYS A 106 12.15 -11.52 -4.34
CA LYS A 106 13.18 -10.79 -5.09
C LYS A 106 13.31 -9.33 -4.69
N TYR A 107 12.34 -8.85 -3.91
CA TYR A 107 12.30 -7.46 -3.44
C TYR A 107 12.63 -7.37 -1.95
N ALA A 108 13.32 -8.37 -1.42
CA ALA A 108 13.67 -8.40 0.01
C ALA A 108 14.52 -7.20 0.43
N ASP A 109 15.30 -6.63 -0.50
CA ASP A 109 16.18 -5.50 -0.21
C ASP A 109 15.54 -4.15 -0.51
N ALA A 110 14.22 -4.09 -0.65
CA ALA A 110 13.54 -2.84 -0.94
C ALA A 110 13.85 -1.81 0.15
N THR A 111 14.05 -0.57 -0.27
CA THR A 111 14.38 0.51 0.66
C THR A 111 13.20 0.84 1.56
N TRP A 112 13.49 1.47 2.70
CA TRP A 112 12.47 1.88 3.66
C TRP A 112 12.22 3.37 3.55
N PHE A 113 10.94 3.76 3.46
CA PHE A 113 10.50 5.13 3.65
C PHE A 113 10.25 5.33 5.13
N ASP A 114 10.80 6.41 5.70
CA ASP A 114 10.61 6.68 7.13
C ASP A 114 9.25 7.33 7.36
N GLY A 115 8.25 6.49 7.54
CA GLY A 115 6.89 6.96 7.75
C GLY A 115 6.60 7.45 9.17
N ARG A 116 7.53 7.22 10.10
CA ARG A 116 7.37 7.69 11.49
C ARG A 116 7.69 9.16 11.61
N GLU A 117 8.55 9.67 10.74
CA GLU A 117 8.98 11.07 10.73
C GLU A 117 8.31 11.83 9.60
N HIS A 118 7.04 11.55 9.33
CA HIS A 118 6.33 12.22 8.26
C HIS A 118 6.37 13.73 8.46
N PRO A 119 6.81 14.51 7.46
CA PRO A 119 6.99 15.95 7.63
C PRO A 119 5.74 16.68 8.13
N LYS A 120 4.57 16.23 7.74
CA LYS A 120 3.31 16.87 8.16
C LYS A 120 2.99 16.69 9.63
N ASP A 121 3.67 15.78 10.30
CA ASP A 121 3.41 15.47 11.71
C ASP A 121 4.48 15.93 12.66
N LEU A 122 5.58 16.47 12.15
CA LEU A 122 6.75 16.74 12.97
C LEU A 122 6.48 17.67 14.15
N SER A 123 5.66 18.68 13.97
CA SER A 123 5.45 19.67 15.00
C SER A 123 4.49 19.22 16.09
N ASN A 124 3.61 18.28 15.81
CA ASN A 124 2.51 17.96 16.72
C ASN A 124 2.57 16.59 17.34
N LYS A 125 2.96 15.59 16.59
CA LYS A 125 2.75 14.20 16.98
C LYS A 125 4.02 13.41 17.18
N LYS A 126 5.11 13.93 16.70
CA LYS A 126 6.36 13.19 16.67
C LYS A 126 6.77 12.65 18.03
N LEU A 127 6.86 13.53 19.03
CA LEU A 127 7.35 13.13 20.34
C LEU A 127 6.46 12.06 20.97
N GLU A 128 5.16 12.31 20.97
CA GLU A 128 4.20 11.37 21.54
C GLU A 128 4.31 10.00 20.88
N ARG A 129 4.36 9.96 19.56
CA ARG A 129 4.43 8.69 18.85
C ARG A 129 5.74 7.98 19.12
N THR A 130 6.83 8.73 19.20
CA THR A 130 8.13 8.13 19.48
C THR A 130 8.13 7.44 20.83
N GLU A 131 7.57 8.07 21.85
CA GLU A 131 7.50 7.46 23.18
C GLU A 131 6.71 6.15 23.13
N ILE A 132 5.56 6.15 22.48
CA ILE A 132 4.73 4.95 22.37
C ILE A 132 5.47 3.83 21.66
N LEU A 133 6.14 4.17 20.57
CA LEU A 133 6.77 3.15 19.73
C LEU A 133 8.06 2.60 20.31
N GLN A 134 8.67 3.27 21.27
CA GLN A 134 9.88 2.79 21.91
C GLN A 134 9.59 1.86 23.07
N ASN A 135 8.38 1.83 23.54
CA ASN A 135 7.97 0.95 24.62
C ASN A 135 7.45 -0.37 24.08
#